data_d81da62ce94b2989d9091b0ea7739a37
#
_entry.id   d81da62ce94b2989d9091b0ea7739a37
#
_cell.length_a   1.000
_cell.length_b   1.000
_cell.length_c   1.000
_cell.angle_alpha   90.00
_cell.angle_beta   90.00
_cell.angle_gamma   90.00
#
_symmetry.space_group_name_H-M   'P 1'
#
loop_
_entity.id
_entity.type
_entity.pdbx_description
1 polymer ?
#
loop_
_entity_poly.entity_id
_entity_poly.type
_entity_poly.pdbx_seq_one_letter_code
_entity_poly.pdbx_strand_id
1 'polypeptide(L)'
;MQLVPKYLLNNSVSLIANLAGEVTEYRPVYTRDINVVRGIDNTIQFNVLNADQKAVSILNTYTPKFKLYDENNRLLVERDGTIIETATTKKGHFTVTISENDLLNVPAQYLSYTVFLENDSTSAKTLLNSGTNFNNRGTIKVQSEEFPGPLASVSVTTFTEDNPSSGIYISSTVDAQPGINGNSALHTAAYYLESAVGTIVVQGTL
;
A
#
# COMPACT_ATOMS: atom_id res chain seq x y z
N MET A 1 -16.20 -31.59 -17.30
CA MET A 1 -15.71 -30.64 -16.27
C MET A 1 -14.29 -30.27 -16.65
N GLN A 2 -14.04 -29.03 -17.08
CA GLN A 2 -12.71 -28.58 -17.46
C GLN A 2 -12.05 -28.01 -16.19
N LEU A 3 -11.01 -28.67 -15.71
CA LEU A 3 -10.20 -28.15 -14.60
C LEU A 3 -9.29 -27.06 -15.16
N VAL A 4 -9.63 -25.81 -14.91
CA VAL A 4 -8.73 -24.67 -15.18
C VAL A 4 -7.83 -24.53 -13.96
N PRO A 5 -6.51 -24.71 -14.08
CA PRO A 5 -5.62 -24.46 -12.96
C PRO A 5 -5.66 -22.96 -12.62
N LYS A 6 -6.17 -22.62 -11.44
CA LYS A 6 -6.00 -21.29 -10.88
C LYS A 6 -4.56 -21.17 -10.41
N TYR A 7 -3.76 -20.46 -11.17
CA TYR A 7 -2.46 -20.04 -10.67
C TYR A 7 -2.71 -18.91 -9.68
N LEU A 8 -2.39 -19.14 -8.42
CA LEU A 8 -2.27 -18.06 -7.46
C LEU A 8 -1.23 -17.08 -7.99
N LEU A 9 -1.59 -15.82 -8.12
CA LEU A 9 -0.69 -14.76 -8.52
C LEU A 9 0.41 -14.66 -7.45
N ASN A 10 1.57 -15.20 -7.74
CA ASN A 10 2.74 -15.03 -6.89
C ASN A 10 3.49 -13.79 -7.36
N ASN A 11 3.18 -12.66 -6.72
CA ASN A 11 3.86 -11.40 -6.97
C ASN A 11 5.21 -11.40 -6.23
N SER A 12 6.26 -11.90 -6.89
CA SER A 12 7.63 -11.86 -6.37
C SER A 12 8.50 -11.02 -7.29
N VAL A 13 9.18 -10.03 -6.73
CA VAL A 13 10.02 -9.06 -7.44
C VAL A 13 11.43 -9.07 -6.86
N SER A 14 12.43 -9.14 -7.73
CA SER A 14 13.84 -8.94 -7.33
C SER A 14 14.21 -7.48 -7.50
N LEU A 15 14.76 -6.88 -6.45
CA LEU A 15 15.22 -5.51 -6.41
C LEU A 15 16.74 -5.48 -6.27
N ILE A 16 17.39 -4.60 -7.00
CA ILE A 16 18.84 -4.42 -6.92
C ILE A 16 19.16 -3.19 -6.09
N ALA A 17 19.90 -3.38 -5.01
CA ALA A 17 20.42 -2.31 -4.19
C ALA A 17 21.83 -1.95 -4.65
N ASN A 18 22.15 -0.67 -4.72
CA ASN A 18 23.53 -0.20 -4.90
C ASN A 18 24.28 -0.28 -3.56
N LEU A 19 24.45 -1.50 -3.07
CA LEU A 19 25.27 -1.83 -1.91
C LEU A 19 26.61 -2.37 -2.41
N ALA A 20 27.68 -2.10 -1.68
CA ALA A 20 29.04 -2.42 -2.04
C ALA A 20 29.22 -3.77 -2.77
N GLY A 21 29.66 -3.72 -4.00
CA GLY A 21 29.92 -4.84 -4.89
C GLY A 21 30.43 -4.32 -6.22
N GLU A 22 31.24 -5.09 -6.91
CA GLU A 22 31.69 -4.76 -8.27
C GLU A 22 30.65 -5.24 -9.27
N VAL A 23 30.17 -4.35 -10.12
CA VAL A 23 29.31 -4.72 -11.25
C VAL A 23 30.20 -5.24 -12.36
N THR A 24 30.33 -6.54 -12.44
CA THR A 24 31.17 -7.20 -13.46
C THR A 24 30.42 -7.53 -14.74
N GLU A 25 29.06 -7.53 -14.73
CA GLU A 25 28.26 -7.88 -15.88
C GLU A 25 26.86 -7.24 -15.81
N TYR A 26 26.45 -6.59 -16.89
CA TYR A 26 25.07 -6.11 -17.06
C TYR A 26 24.19 -7.26 -17.51
N ARG A 27 23.39 -7.81 -16.63
CA ARG A 27 22.34 -8.77 -17.00
C ARG A 27 20.97 -8.09 -17.03
N PRO A 28 20.16 -8.37 -18.03
CA PRO A 28 18.80 -7.86 -18.04
C PRO A 28 18.05 -8.46 -16.85
N VAL A 29 17.57 -7.58 -15.96
CA VAL A 29 16.65 -7.99 -14.92
C VAL A 29 15.26 -8.11 -15.56
N TYR A 30 14.67 -9.28 -15.52
CA TYR A 30 13.29 -9.48 -15.97
C TYR A 30 12.36 -8.76 -15.00
N THR A 31 11.84 -7.62 -15.42
CA THR A 31 10.74 -6.97 -14.69
C THR A 31 9.47 -7.75 -14.97
N ARG A 32 8.93 -8.37 -13.96
CA ARG A 32 7.62 -8.98 -14.01
C ARG A 32 6.58 -7.93 -13.62
N ASP A 33 5.58 -7.73 -14.46
CA ASP A 33 4.46 -6.87 -14.09
C ASP A 33 3.77 -7.43 -12.85
N ILE A 34 3.65 -6.59 -11.84
CA ILE A 34 2.89 -6.92 -10.65
C ILE A 34 1.42 -6.66 -10.98
N ASN A 35 0.58 -7.66 -10.75
CA ASN A 35 -0.85 -7.51 -10.89
C ASN A 35 -1.48 -7.53 -9.50
N VAL A 36 -2.32 -6.54 -9.21
CA VAL A 36 -3.11 -6.47 -7.99
C VAL A 36 -4.59 -6.45 -8.34
N VAL A 37 -5.37 -7.09 -7.50
CA VAL A 37 -6.82 -7.19 -7.67
C VAL A 37 -7.48 -6.30 -6.64
N ARG A 38 -8.42 -5.46 -7.08
CA ARG A 38 -9.20 -4.60 -6.19
C ARG A 38 -10.18 -5.43 -5.35
N GLY A 39 -10.43 -5.04 -4.11
CA GLY A 39 -11.39 -5.68 -3.21
C GLY A 39 -10.84 -6.86 -2.40
N ILE A 40 -9.53 -7.09 -2.47
CA ILE A 40 -8.82 -8.07 -1.63
C ILE A 40 -7.46 -7.52 -1.20
N ASP A 41 -6.89 -8.10 -0.17
CA ASP A 41 -5.50 -7.86 0.21
C ASP A 41 -4.54 -8.49 -0.79
N ASN A 42 -3.59 -7.69 -1.27
CA ASN A 42 -2.57 -8.13 -2.21
C ASN A 42 -1.20 -8.09 -1.55
N THR A 43 -0.62 -9.24 -1.29
CA THR A 43 0.72 -9.34 -0.72
C THR A 43 1.77 -9.51 -1.82
N ILE A 44 2.74 -8.60 -1.85
CA ILE A 44 3.87 -8.60 -2.76
C ILE A 44 5.11 -9.00 -1.99
N GLN A 45 5.86 -9.97 -2.49
CA GLN A 45 7.13 -10.37 -1.92
C GLN A 45 8.27 -9.74 -2.71
N PHE A 46 9.22 -9.15 -2.02
CA PHE A 46 10.43 -8.58 -2.58
C PHE A 46 11.67 -9.34 -2.10
N ASN A 47 12.67 -9.39 -2.97
CA ASN A 47 13.98 -9.97 -2.68
C ASN A 47 15.07 -8.96 -3.04
N VAL A 48 15.89 -8.60 -2.07
CA VAL A 48 16.97 -7.62 -2.24
C VAL A 48 18.26 -8.32 -2.63
N LEU A 49 18.80 -7.91 -3.77
CA LEU A 49 20.06 -8.39 -4.32
C LEU A 49 21.08 -7.25 -4.36
N ASN A 50 22.37 -7.58 -4.27
CA ASN A 50 23.43 -6.62 -4.56
C ASN A 50 23.70 -6.52 -6.08
N ALA A 51 24.68 -5.70 -6.47
CA ALA A 51 25.09 -5.56 -7.86
C ALA A 51 25.55 -6.89 -8.52
N ASP A 52 26.08 -7.82 -7.73
CA ASP A 52 26.47 -9.16 -8.18
C ASP A 52 25.29 -10.16 -8.20
N GLN A 53 24.06 -9.68 -8.05
CA GLN A 53 22.85 -10.49 -7.97
C GLN A 53 22.83 -11.52 -6.81
N LYS A 54 23.60 -11.27 -5.77
CA LYS A 54 23.60 -12.08 -4.56
C LYS A 54 22.64 -11.50 -3.53
N ALA A 55 21.88 -12.35 -2.84
CA ALA A 55 20.98 -11.93 -1.79
C ALA A 55 21.74 -11.23 -0.64
N VAL A 56 21.24 -10.07 -0.26
CA VAL A 56 21.82 -9.24 0.80
C VAL A 56 20.90 -9.31 2.03
N SER A 57 21.50 -9.51 3.20
CA SER A 57 20.74 -9.46 4.45
C SER A 57 20.29 -8.04 4.77
N ILE A 58 19.01 -7.91 5.10
CA ILE A 58 18.40 -6.66 5.57
C ILE A 58 18.00 -6.75 7.04
N LEU A 59 18.16 -7.94 7.64
CA LEU A 59 17.74 -8.21 9.01
C LEU A 59 18.50 -7.34 10.01
N ASN A 60 17.76 -6.70 10.92
CA ASN A 60 18.28 -5.84 12.01
C ASN A 60 19.19 -4.66 11.55
N THR A 61 19.12 -4.29 10.29
CA THR A 61 19.94 -3.21 9.74
C THR A 61 19.12 -2.20 8.97
N TYR A 62 18.09 -2.68 8.30
CA TYR A 62 17.29 -1.86 7.41
C TYR A 62 15.80 -2.07 7.61
N THR A 63 15.05 -0.99 7.49
CA THR A 63 13.59 -1.00 7.34
C THR A 63 13.25 -0.75 5.87
N PRO A 64 12.65 -1.73 5.16
CA PRO A 64 12.16 -1.50 3.81
C PRO A 64 10.98 -0.55 3.81
N LYS A 65 11.01 0.46 2.95
CA LYS A 65 9.94 1.44 2.76
C LYS A 65 9.35 1.29 1.36
N PHE A 66 8.05 1.24 1.26
CA PHE A 66 7.31 1.12 0.00
C PHE A 66 6.38 2.31 -0.18
N LYS A 67 6.40 2.89 -1.38
CA LYS A 67 5.50 3.98 -1.77
C LYS A 67 4.83 3.65 -3.09
N LEU A 68 3.51 3.88 -3.16
CA LEU A 68 2.69 3.66 -4.33
C LEU A 68 2.09 4.99 -4.80
N TYR A 69 2.14 5.22 -6.10
CA TYR A 69 1.68 6.46 -6.72
C TYR A 69 0.70 6.17 -7.86
N ASP A 70 -0.28 7.05 -8.02
CA ASP A 70 -1.17 7.05 -9.19
C ASP A 70 -0.49 7.59 -10.45
N GLU A 71 -1.23 7.65 -11.55
CA GLU A 71 -0.76 8.18 -12.84
C GLU A 71 -0.37 9.67 -12.76
N ASN A 72 -0.92 10.43 -11.81
CA ASN A 72 -0.64 11.84 -11.57
C ASN A 72 0.51 12.06 -10.58
N ASN A 73 1.25 11.00 -10.21
CA ASN A 73 2.28 11.01 -9.16
C ASN A 73 1.77 11.38 -7.75
N ARG A 74 0.48 11.25 -7.49
CA ARG A 74 -0.07 11.40 -6.14
C ARG A 74 0.25 10.15 -5.33
N LEU A 75 0.74 10.33 -4.12
CA LEU A 75 1.00 9.24 -3.19
C LEU A 75 -0.32 8.63 -2.73
N LEU A 76 -0.51 7.34 -2.99
CA LEU A 76 -1.68 6.56 -2.57
C LEU A 76 -1.41 5.79 -1.28
N VAL A 77 -0.24 5.13 -1.21
CA VAL A 77 0.12 4.25 -0.10
C VAL A 77 1.58 4.48 0.29
N GLU A 78 1.84 4.56 1.58
CA GLU A 78 3.17 4.49 2.17
C GLU A 78 3.15 3.45 3.29
N ARG A 79 4.04 2.45 3.20
CA ARG A 79 4.09 1.35 4.17
C ARG A 79 5.50 0.85 4.39
N ASP A 80 5.72 0.35 5.60
CA ASP A 80 6.93 -0.39 5.93
C ASP A 80 6.78 -1.84 5.47
N GLY A 81 7.84 -2.37 4.90
CA GLY A 81 7.88 -3.77 4.53
C GLY A 81 8.08 -4.67 5.74
N THR A 82 7.38 -5.79 5.78
CA THR A 82 7.56 -6.82 6.80
C THR A 82 8.69 -7.74 6.40
N ILE A 83 9.81 -7.73 7.12
CA ILE A 83 10.96 -8.59 6.87
C ILE A 83 10.57 -10.03 7.21
N ILE A 84 10.72 -10.93 6.23
CA ILE A 84 10.50 -12.37 6.40
C ILE A 84 11.81 -13.17 6.40
N GLU A 85 12.94 -12.45 6.31
CA GLU A 85 14.27 -13.01 6.48
C GLU A 85 14.47 -13.54 7.90
N THR A 86 15.11 -14.69 8.02
CA THR A 86 15.59 -15.23 9.28
C THR A 86 17.12 -15.37 9.23
N ALA A 87 17.77 -15.63 10.34
CA ALA A 87 19.22 -15.80 10.39
C ALA A 87 19.76 -16.85 9.42
N THR A 88 18.94 -17.83 9.04
CA THR A 88 19.35 -18.97 8.21
C THR A 88 18.62 -19.09 6.88
N THR A 89 17.50 -18.40 6.70
CA THR A 89 16.63 -18.56 5.52
C THR A 89 16.12 -17.22 4.99
N LYS A 90 15.71 -17.21 3.73
CA LYS A 90 15.05 -16.07 3.07
C LYS A 90 15.83 -14.77 3.15
N LYS A 91 17.16 -14.85 2.99
CA LYS A 91 18.04 -13.68 3.01
C LYS A 91 17.57 -12.59 2.04
N GLY A 92 17.40 -11.36 2.53
CA GLY A 92 16.95 -10.21 1.74
C GLY A 92 15.45 -10.17 1.40
N HIS A 93 14.64 -11.06 1.98
CA HIS A 93 13.23 -11.11 1.65
C HIS A 93 12.37 -10.31 2.63
N PHE A 94 11.44 -9.57 2.06
CA PHE A 94 10.38 -8.87 2.81
C PHE A 94 9.08 -8.86 2.01
N THR A 95 7.98 -8.58 2.67
CA THR A 95 6.65 -8.48 2.06
C THR A 95 6.04 -7.12 2.31
N VAL A 96 5.21 -6.68 1.37
CA VAL A 96 4.34 -5.52 1.52
C VAL A 96 2.94 -5.94 1.14
N THR A 97 1.96 -5.61 1.98
CA THR A 97 0.56 -5.86 1.68
C THR A 97 -0.13 -4.55 1.31
N ILE A 98 -0.68 -4.51 0.11
CA ILE A 98 -1.63 -3.47 -0.32
C ILE A 98 -2.99 -3.98 0.09
N SER A 99 -3.61 -3.32 1.05
CA SER A 99 -4.90 -3.76 1.59
C SER A 99 -6.04 -3.44 0.61
N GLU A 100 -7.16 -4.14 0.78
CA GLU A 100 -8.38 -3.86 0.02
C GLU A 100 -8.80 -2.38 0.09
N ASN A 101 -8.61 -1.76 1.27
CA ASN A 101 -8.97 -0.36 1.50
C ASN A 101 -8.06 0.63 0.76
N ASP A 102 -6.81 0.27 0.49
CA ASP A 102 -5.87 1.14 -0.22
C ASP A 102 -6.28 1.37 -1.68
N LEU A 103 -7.04 0.44 -2.27
CA LEU A 103 -7.45 0.47 -3.66
C LEU A 103 -8.95 0.78 -3.88
N LEU A 104 -9.68 1.14 -2.82
CA LEU A 104 -11.14 1.32 -2.87
C LEU A 104 -11.62 2.23 -4.00
N ASN A 105 -10.97 3.37 -4.18
CA ASN A 105 -11.35 4.37 -5.17
C ASN A 105 -10.35 4.47 -6.32
N VAL A 106 -9.52 3.44 -6.49
CA VAL A 106 -8.53 3.38 -7.56
C VAL A 106 -9.12 2.62 -8.74
N PRO A 107 -9.41 3.24 -9.88
CA PRO A 107 -9.88 2.54 -11.06
C PRO A 107 -8.80 1.59 -11.61
N ALA A 108 -9.19 0.70 -12.52
CA ALA A 108 -8.23 -0.14 -13.23
C ALA A 108 -7.25 0.74 -14.01
N GLN A 109 -5.99 0.74 -13.60
CA GLN A 109 -4.92 1.59 -14.15
C GLN A 109 -3.54 1.00 -13.86
N TYR A 110 -2.53 1.64 -14.40
CA TYR A 110 -1.14 1.37 -14.03
C TYR A 110 -0.70 2.33 -12.94
N LEU A 111 -0.28 1.78 -11.81
CA LEU A 111 0.32 2.52 -10.71
C LEU A 111 1.84 2.41 -10.79
N SER A 112 2.55 3.41 -10.28
CA SER A 112 3.99 3.34 -10.12
C SER A 112 4.36 3.17 -8.66
N TYR A 113 5.41 2.37 -8.37
CA TYR A 113 5.89 2.20 -7.01
C TYR A 113 7.39 2.44 -6.90
N THR A 114 7.83 2.81 -5.71
CA THR A 114 9.24 2.91 -5.34
C THR A 114 9.49 2.14 -4.07
N VAL A 115 10.67 1.53 -3.98
CA VAL A 115 11.12 0.86 -2.76
C VAL A 115 12.50 1.37 -2.40
N PHE A 116 12.72 1.63 -1.13
CA PHE A 116 14.03 1.99 -0.60
C PHE A 116 14.26 1.34 0.76
N LEU A 117 15.51 1.16 1.11
CA LEU A 117 15.92 0.70 2.44
C LEU A 117 16.32 1.92 3.27
N GLU A 118 15.79 2.03 4.45
CA GLU A 118 16.21 3.00 5.45
C GLU A 118 17.08 2.28 6.50
N ASN A 119 18.29 2.77 6.73
CA ASN A 119 19.15 2.20 7.75
C ASN A 119 18.68 2.62 9.13
N ASP A 120 18.43 1.65 10.01
CA ASP A 120 17.81 1.88 11.33
C ASP A 120 18.69 2.70 12.27
N SER A 121 20.01 2.68 12.05
CA SER A 121 20.97 3.40 12.89
C SER A 121 21.30 4.80 12.40
N THR A 122 21.37 4.98 11.07
CA THR A 122 21.85 6.23 10.45
C THR A 122 20.79 7.00 9.72
N SER A 123 19.58 6.42 9.56
CA SER A 123 18.49 6.94 8.72
C SER A 123 18.89 7.20 7.26
N ALA A 124 20.04 6.65 6.84
CA ALA A 124 20.48 6.72 5.45
C ALA A 124 19.56 5.90 4.54
N LYS A 125 19.20 6.46 3.40
CA LYS A 125 18.29 5.84 2.45
C LYS A 125 19.04 5.27 1.26
N THR A 126 18.80 4.00 0.97
CA THR A 126 19.32 3.31 -0.20
C THR A 126 18.17 2.97 -1.13
N LEU A 127 18.21 3.53 -2.34
CA LEU A 127 17.19 3.28 -3.33
C LEU A 127 17.35 1.90 -3.95
N LEU A 128 16.23 1.20 -4.13
CA LEU A 128 16.20 -0.10 -4.77
C LEU A 128 15.69 0.04 -6.21
N ASN A 129 16.42 -0.52 -7.15
CA ASN A 129 16.10 -0.50 -8.57
C ASN A 129 15.29 -1.75 -8.94
N SER A 130 14.14 -1.56 -9.53
CA SER A 130 13.25 -2.64 -9.95
C SER A 130 13.28 -2.94 -11.45
N GLY A 131 14.10 -2.22 -12.22
CA GLY A 131 14.08 -2.33 -13.69
C GLY A 131 15.45 -2.30 -14.36
N THR A 132 15.51 -2.80 -15.59
CA THR A 132 16.72 -2.91 -16.44
C THR A 132 17.27 -1.57 -16.91
N ASN A 133 16.49 -0.50 -16.87
CA ASN A 133 16.85 0.81 -17.40
C ASN A 133 17.20 1.82 -16.30
N PHE A 134 17.68 1.37 -15.16
CA PHE A 134 17.97 2.21 -14.00
C PHE A 134 16.75 3.01 -13.50
N ASN A 135 15.53 2.57 -13.87
CA ASN A 135 14.31 3.13 -13.36
C ASN A 135 14.09 2.68 -11.92
N ASN A 136 14.04 3.66 -11.03
CA ASN A 136 13.76 3.45 -9.62
C ASN A 136 12.29 3.14 -9.35
N ARG A 137 11.44 3.23 -10.38
CA ARG A 137 10.00 2.98 -10.29
C ARG A 137 9.65 1.70 -10.99
N GLY A 138 8.99 0.82 -10.29
CA GLY A 138 8.31 -0.33 -10.88
C GLY A 138 6.86 0.00 -11.20
N THR A 139 6.21 -0.88 -11.94
CA THR A 139 4.82 -0.73 -12.36
C THR A 139 3.95 -1.81 -11.72
N ILE A 140 2.79 -1.40 -11.23
CA ILE A 140 1.73 -2.27 -10.73
C ILE A 140 0.50 -2.05 -11.58
N LYS A 141 -0.07 -3.14 -12.11
CA LYS A 141 -1.34 -3.11 -12.84
C LYS A 141 -2.47 -3.45 -11.88
N VAL A 142 -3.39 -2.50 -11.69
CA VAL A 142 -4.65 -2.75 -10.99
C VAL A 142 -5.60 -3.38 -11.99
N GLN A 143 -6.04 -4.60 -11.69
CA GLN A 143 -7.02 -5.30 -12.51
C GLN A 143 -8.43 -4.79 -12.20
N SER A 144 -9.30 -4.86 -13.21
CA SER A 144 -10.71 -4.56 -13.06
C SER A 144 -11.37 -5.50 -12.04
N GLU A 145 -12.42 -5.02 -11.46
CA GLU A 145 -13.12 -5.61 -10.33
C GLU A 145 -13.63 -7.02 -10.63
N GLU A 146 -13.04 -8.01 -10.01
CA GLU A 146 -13.65 -9.33 -9.87
C GLU A 146 -14.40 -9.43 -8.52
N PHE A 147 -14.09 -8.56 -7.58
CA PHE A 147 -14.71 -8.48 -6.28
C PHE A 147 -15.25 -7.06 -6.05
N PRO A 148 -16.52 -6.90 -5.69
CA PRO A 148 -16.97 -5.63 -5.16
C PRO A 148 -16.21 -5.40 -3.85
N GLY A 149 -15.24 -4.51 -3.86
CA GLY A 149 -14.56 -4.09 -2.65
C GLY A 149 -15.56 -3.51 -1.63
N PRO A 150 -15.21 -3.45 -0.35
CA PRO A 150 -16.02 -2.76 0.62
C PRO A 150 -16.20 -1.32 0.14
N LEU A 151 -17.41 -0.79 0.32
CA LEU A 151 -17.64 0.63 0.14
C LEU A 151 -16.79 1.38 1.16
N ALA A 152 -16.15 2.46 0.73
CA ALA A 152 -15.40 3.30 1.65
C ALA A 152 -16.31 3.72 2.80
N SER A 153 -16.02 3.26 4.00
CA SER A 153 -16.79 3.58 5.19
C SER A 153 -15.86 3.91 6.35
N VAL A 154 -16.29 4.87 7.16
CA VAL A 154 -15.58 5.25 8.39
C VAL A 154 -16.51 5.00 9.55
N SER A 155 -16.04 4.26 10.55
CA SER A 155 -16.75 4.07 11.81
C SER A 155 -16.38 5.18 12.79
N VAL A 156 -17.38 5.91 13.26
CA VAL A 156 -17.23 6.89 14.32
C VAL A 156 -17.79 6.31 15.61
N THR A 157 -16.94 6.02 16.57
CA THR A 157 -17.31 5.39 17.84
C THR A 157 -17.16 6.32 19.04
N THR A 158 -16.48 7.46 18.86
CA THR A 158 -16.19 8.40 19.94
C THR A 158 -16.81 9.76 19.64
N PHE A 159 -17.55 10.25 20.61
CA PHE A 159 -18.13 11.59 20.61
C PHE A 159 -17.66 12.32 21.84
N THR A 160 -17.30 13.59 21.69
CA THR A 160 -16.88 14.46 22.78
C THR A 160 -17.87 15.58 22.97
N GLU A 161 -18.13 15.95 24.21
CA GLU A 161 -19.00 17.10 24.48
C GLU A 161 -18.33 18.40 24.00
N ASP A 162 -19.04 19.19 23.20
CA ASP A 162 -18.53 20.42 22.58
C ASP A 162 -18.12 21.44 23.67
N ASN A 163 -18.99 21.66 24.62
CA ASN A 163 -18.71 22.48 25.80
C ASN A 163 -19.22 21.77 27.06
N PRO A 164 -18.56 21.90 28.21
CA PRO A 164 -19.04 21.29 29.45
C PRO A 164 -20.49 21.63 29.75
N SER A 165 -21.32 20.62 29.95
CA SER A 165 -22.75 20.72 30.23
C SER A 165 -23.62 21.27 29.09
N SER A 166 -23.13 21.27 27.85
CA SER A 166 -23.93 21.67 26.69
C SER A 166 -24.96 20.61 26.28
N GLY A 167 -24.68 19.34 26.60
CA GLY A 167 -25.44 18.21 26.09
C GLY A 167 -25.28 17.98 24.59
N ILE A 168 -24.37 18.71 23.94
CA ILE A 168 -24.08 18.58 22.51
C ILE A 168 -22.78 17.78 22.37
N TYR A 169 -22.87 16.65 21.66
CA TYR A 169 -21.76 15.77 21.41
C TYR A 169 -21.37 15.81 19.95
N ILE A 170 -20.08 16.01 19.67
CA ILE A 170 -19.52 16.08 18.32
C ILE A 170 -18.54 14.94 18.09
N SER A 171 -18.51 14.42 16.88
CA SER A 171 -17.51 13.45 16.44
C SER A 171 -16.25 14.15 15.93
N SER A 172 -15.19 13.39 15.76
CA SER A 172 -14.09 13.84 14.89
C SER A 172 -14.59 14.07 13.47
N THR A 173 -13.97 15.01 12.77
CA THR A 173 -14.22 15.26 11.34
C THR A 173 -13.82 14.04 10.51
N VAL A 174 -14.68 13.68 9.56
CA VAL A 174 -14.41 12.63 8.58
C VAL A 174 -14.19 13.29 7.23
N ASP A 175 -13.07 12.99 6.59
CA ASP A 175 -12.79 13.49 5.24
C ASP A 175 -13.72 12.82 4.23
N ALA A 176 -14.55 13.61 3.57
CA ALA A 176 -15.45 13.17 2.51
C ALA A 176 -14.74 12.87 1.18
N GLN A 177 -13.43 13.11 1.13
CA GLN A 177 -12.56 12.85 -0.02
C GLN A 177 -13.09 13.41 -1.36
N PRO A 178 -13.40 14.71 -1.44
CA PRO A 178 -14.01 15.29 -2.64
C PRO A 178 -13.10 15.20 -3.87
N GLY A 179 -11.78 15.12 -3.67
CA GLY A 179 -10.82 14.94 -4.75
C GLY A 179 -10.92 13.56 -5.44
N ILE A 180 -11.48 12.58 -4.77
CA ILE A 180 -11.66 11.22 -5.29
C ILE A 180 -13.10 11.01 -5.73
N ASN A 181 -14.06 11.37 -4.86
CA ASN A 181 -15.48 11.10 -5.05
C ASN A 181 -16.21 12.17 -5.87
N GLY A 182 -15.57 13.33 -6.09
CA GLY A 182 -16.20 14.49 -6.70
C GLY A 182 -17.19 15.20 -5.78
N ASN A 183 -17.57 16.40 -6.15
CA ASN A 183 -18.48 17.25 -5.34
C ASN A 183 -19.93 16.78 -5.31
N SER A 184 -20.27 15.76 -6.11
CA SER A 184 -21.64 15.20 -6.22
C SER A 184 -21.77 13.82 -5.63
N ALA A 185 -20.78 13.34 -4.90
CA ALA A 185 -20.82 12.01 -4.30
C ALA A 185 -21.93 11.91 -3.24
N LEU A 186 -22.69 10.83 -3.31
CA LEU A 186 -23.68 10.50 -2.31
C LEU A 186 -22.99 9.86 -1.09
N HIS A 187 -23.11 10.50 0.05
CA HIS A 187 -22.67 9.95 1.33
C HIS A 187 -23.87 9.43 2.11
N THR A 188 -23.77 8.22 2.63
CA THR A 188 -24.80 7.61 3.49
C THR A 188 -24.24 7.44 4.89
N ALA A 189 -25.08 7.70 5.89
CA ALA A 189 -24.76 7.47 7.29
C ALA A 189 -25.71 6.44 7.90
N ALA A 190 -25.17 5.43 8.55
CA ALA A 190 -25.93 4.47 9.34
C ALA A 190 -25.70 4.75 10.83
N TYR A 191 -26.79 4.84 11.58
CA TYR A 191 -26.76 5.10 13.01
C TYR A 191 -27.21 3.86 13.77
N TYR A 192 -26.39 3.42 14.70
CA TYR A 192 -26.68 2.32 15.60
C TYR A 192 -26.87 2.91 17.00
N LEU A 193 -28.14 3.04 17.40
CA LEU A 193 -28.52 3.72 18.63
C LEU A 193 -29.19 2.74 19.60
N GLU A 194 -28.69 2.72 20.81
CA GLU A 194 -29.28 1.96 21.90
C GLU A 194 -29.83 2.96 22.93
N SER A 195 -31.14 3.08 23.02
CA SER A 195 -31.86 3.92 24.00
C SER A 195 -31.52 5.43 23.95
N ALA A 196 -31.08 5.93 22.79
CA ALA A 196 -30.75 7.35 22.66
C ALA A 196 -32.00 8.20 22.40
N VAL A 197 -32.08 9.35 23.08
CA VAL A 197 -33.14 10.37 22.87
C VAL A 197 -32.41 11.67 22.50
N GLY A 198 -32.72 12.21 21.34
CA GLY A 198 -32.11 13.46 20.88
C GLY A 198 -32.23 13.66 19.38
N THR A 199 -31.51 14.66 18.87
CA THR A 199 -31.47 14.98 17.45
C THR A 199 -30.06 14.72 16.95
N ILE A 200 -29.95 14.04 15.80
CA ILE A 200 -28.68 13.79 15.11
C ILE A 200 -28.64 14.72 13.91
N VAL A 201 -27.53 15.44 13.77
CA VAL A 201 -27.28 16.37 12.66
C VAL A 201 -25.96 15.98 12.00
N VAL A 202 -25.99 15.83 10.67
CA VAL A 202 -24.79 15.70 9.87
C VAL A 202 -24.41 17.07 9.32
N GLN A 203 -23.23 17.54 9.62
CA GLN A 203 -22.72 18.81 9.15
C GLN A 203 -21.59 18.58 8.14
N GLY A 204 -21.61 19.32 7.05
CA GLY A 204 -20.55 19.34 6.06
C GLY A 204 -19.94 20.74 5.96
N THR A 205 -18.64 20.81 5.77
CA THR A 205 -17.94 22.03 5.37
C THR A 205 -17.50 21.89 3.91
N LEU A 206 -17.66 22.97 3.15
CA LEU A 206 -17.14 23.10 1.80
C LEU A 206 -15.72 23.65 1.85
#